data_a09d0d50ea4a1a3eb6c866ab30128f37
#
_entry.id   a09d0d50ea4a1a3eb6c866ab30128f37
#
_cell.length_a   1.000
_cell.length_b   1.000
_cell.length_c   1.000
_cell.angle_alpha   90.00
_cell.angle_beta   90.00
_cell.angle_gamma   90.00
#
_symmetry.space_group_name_H-M   'P 1'
#
loop_
_entity.id
_entity.type
_entity.pdbx_description
1 polymer ?
#
loop_
_entity_poly.entity_id
_entity_poly.type
_entity_poly.pdbx_seq_one_letter_code
_entity_poly.pdbx_strand_id
1 'polypeptide(L)'
;SSAASDVYKRQVEDTFRLKKYIETKKPTSAVLAGGGFIGLELAENLKDLGIDVTIVQRPKQLMNPFDADMASFIHNEMRKHGVKLLLGRTVEGFEEKGETIRVLLKDEQPLHADLVVLAIGVTPDTHLAKEAGLQLGIKDSIVVNDRMETSIPDIYAAGDAVMVKHYVTGRDALISLAGPANKQGRIIADNICGGDSHYLGSQ
;
A
#
# COMPACT_ATOMS: atom_id res chain seq x y z
N SER A 1 -2.44 -8.28 24.16
CA SER A 1 -2.52 -7.34 23.06
C SER A 1 -1.96 -7.97 21.82
N SER A 2 -2.79 -8.10 20.93
CA SER A 2 -2.64 -8.79 19.69
C SER A 2 -1.62 -8.15 18.76
N ALA A 3 -0.90 -8.96 18.02
CA ALA A 3 -0.12 -8.57 16.84
C ALA A 3 -0.94 -7.75 15.81
N ALA A 4 -2.25 -7.68 15.94
CA ALA A 4 -3.13 -6.91 15.09
C ALA A 4 -3.08 -5.39 15.32
N SER A 5 -2.65 -4.91 16.46
CA SER A 5 -2.57 -3.48 16.77
C SER A 5 -1.31 -2.80 16.24
N ASP A 6 -0.28 -3.57 15.87
CA ASP A 6 1.00 -3.04 15.41
C ASP A 6 1.08 -2.82 13.88
N VAL A 7 0.02 -3.11 13.14
CA VAL A 7 0.00 -3.11 11.66
C VAL A 7 -0.07 -1.71 11.03
N TYR A 8 -0.18 -0.66 11.82
CA TYR A 8 -0.32 0.71 11.30
C TYR A 8 0.98 1.40 10.89
N LYS A 9 2.14 0.82 11.20
CA LYS A 9 3.44 1.37 10.82
C LYS A 9 4.17 0.37 9.92
N ARG A 10 4.29 0.67 8.64
CA ARG A 10 5.02 -0.13 7.67
C ARG A 10 6.49 0.22 7.74
N GLN A 11 7.16 -0.36 8.70
CA GLN A 11 8.58 -0.18 8.95
C GLN A 11 9.36 -1.46 8.62
N VAL A 12 10.65 -1.34 8.48
CA VAL A 12 11.56 -2.48 8.27
C VAL A 12 11.41 -3.50 9.40
N GLU A 13 11.21 -3.04 10.62
CA GLU A 13 10.98 -3.87 11.81
C GLU A 13 9.74 -4.76 11.68
N ASP A 14 8.68 -4.29 11.01
CA ASP A 14 7.47 -5.09 10.78
C ASP A 14 7.77 -6.26 9.84
N THR A 15 8.62 -6.05 8.84
CA THR A 15 9.10 -7.12 7.95
C THR A 15 9.90 -8.15 8.74
N PHE A 16 10.80 -7.74 9.62
CA PHE A 16 11.54 -8.67 10.48
C PHE A 16 10.64 -9.43 11.45
N ARG A 17 9.63 -8.78 12.03
CA ARG A 17 8.61 -9.43 12.88
C ARG A 17 7.82 -10.47 12.10
N LEU A 18 7.36 -10.15 10.90
CA LEU A 18 6.65 -11.08 10.03
C LEU A 18 7.52 -12.29 9.68
N LYS A 19 8.76 -12.05 9.27
CA LYS A 19 9.73 -13.11 8.97
C LYS A 19 9.94 -14.03 10.17
N LYS A 20 10.22 -13.47 11.34
CA LYS A 20 10.38 -14.22 12.59
C LYS A 20 9.12 -15.02 12.95
N TYR A 21 7.93 -14.43 12.75
CA TYR A 21 6.66 -15.12 12.99
C TYR A 21 6.54 -16.36 12.08
N ILE A 22 6.80 -16.20 10.78
CA ILE A 22 6.76 -17.30 9.81
C ILE A 22 7.75 -18.41 10.18
N GLU A 23 8.98 -18.05 10.51
CA GLU A 23 10.03 -19.01 10.90
C GLU A 23 9.69 -19.79 12.18
N THR A 24 9.06 -19.14 13.16
CA THR A 24 8.77 -19.74 14.47
C THR A 24 7.43 -20.47 14.52
N LYS A 25 6.39 -19.89 13.93
CA LYS A 25 5.03 -20.45 13.97
C LYS A 25 4.72 -21.37 12.79
N LYS A 26 5.48 -21.26 11.70
CA LYS A 26 5.33 -22.07 10.49
C LYS A 26 3.88 -22.12 10.00
N PRO A 27 3.24 -20.97 9.75
CA PRO A 27 1.87 -20.92 9.29
C PRO A 27 1.74 -21.68 7.97
N THR A 28 0.65 -22.40 7.81
CA THR A 28 0.33 -23.15 6.58
C THR A 28 -0.65 -22.41 5.70
N SER A 29 -1.35 -21.43 6.25
CA SER A 29 -2.38 -20.64 5.57
C SER A 29 -2.30 -19.16 5.91
N ALA A 30 -2.56 -18.30 4.91
CA ALA A 30 -2.60 -16.86 5.06
C ALA A 30 -3.80 -16.24 4.35
N VAL A 31 -4.40 -15.25 4.99
CA VAL A 31 -5.37 -14.34 4.37
C VAL A 31 -4.78 -12.96 4.25
N LEU A 32 -4.75 -12.43 3.02
CA LEU A 32 -4.35 -11.06 2.73
C LEU A 32 -5.59 -10.21 2.45
N ALA A 33 -5.84 -9.20 3.28
CA ALA A 33 -6.89 -8.24 3.03
C ALA A 33 -6.33 -7.07 2.20
N GLY A 34 -6.69 -7.03 0.92
CA GLY A 34 -6.24 -6.06 -0.06
C GLY A 34 -5.38 -6.65 -1.18
N GLY A 35 -5.75 -6.34 -2.42
CA GLY A 35 -5.13 -6.83 -3.65
C GLY A 35 -4.47 -5.73 -4.48
N GLY A 36 -3.82 -4.76 -3.81
CA GLY A 36 -2.91 -3.80 -4.43
C GLY A 36 -1.47 -4.33 -4.51
N PHE A 37 -0.51 -3.49 -4.86
CA PHE A 37 0.91 -3.86 -5.00
C PHE A 37 1.44 -4.68 -3.82
N ILE A 38 1.30 -4.16 -2.60
CA ILE A 38 1.80 -4.82 -1.39
C ILE A 38 1.16 -6.19 -1.18
N GLY A 39 -0.17 -6.29 -1.40
CA GLY A 39 -0.89 -7.56 -1.25
C GLY A 39 -0.43 -8.61 -2.26
N LEU A 40 -0.14 -8.22 -3.49
CA LEU A 40 0.35 -9.12 -4.54
C LEU A 40 1.77 -9.59 -4.27
N GLU A 41 2.69 -8.67 -3.94
CA GLU A 41 4.07 -9.01 -3.58
C GLU A 41 4.16 -9.94 -2.37
N LEU A 42 3.33 -9.70 -1.35
CA LEU A 42 3.24 -10.60 -0.20
C LEU A 42 2.66 -11.96 -0.58
N ALA A 43 1.64 -12.01 -1.45
CA ALA A 43 1.05 -13.27 -1.90
C ALA A 43 2.09 -14.15 -2.61
N GLU A 44 2.88 -13.56 -3.51
CA GLU A 44 3.97 -14.24 -4.21
C GLU A 44 4.99 -14.80 -3.21
N ASN A 45 5.54 -13.95 -2.35
CA ASN A 45 6.54 -14.37 -1.37
C ASN A 45 6.02 -15.45 -0.40
N LEU A 46 4.77 -15.35 0.06
CA LEU A 46 4.18 -16.36 0.94
C LEU A 46 3.94 -17.69 0.21
N LYS A 47 3.55 -17.63 -1.07
CA LYS A 47 3.42 -18.86 -1.91
C LYS A 47 4.76 -19.54 -2.12
N ASP A 48 5.83 -18.79 -2.35
CA ASP A 48 7.19 -19.34 -2.48
C ASP A 48 7.67 -20.05 -1.21
N LEU A 49 7.18 -19.59 -0.05
CA LEU A 49 7.42 -20.28 1.24
C LEU A 49 6.48 -21.49 1.47
N GLY A 50 5.64 -21.86 0.51
CA GLY A 50 4.72 -23.00 0.60
C GLY A 50 3.46 -22.73 1.40
N ILE A 51 3.12 -21.48 1.70
CA ILE A 51 1.93 -21.10 2.45
C ILE A 51 0.73 -20.98 1.49
N ASP A 52 -0.42 -21.51 1.88
CA ASP A 52 -1.66 -21.34 1.12
C ASP A 52 -2.23 -19.92 1.31
N VAL A 53 -2.33 -19.19 0.20
CA VAL A 53 -2.70 -17.77 0.24
C VAL A 53 -4.10 -17.55 -0.33
N THR A 54 -4.91 -16.79 0.41
CA THR A 54 -6.19 -16.23 -0.05
C THR A 54 -6.13 -14.72 0.01
N ILE A 55 -6.37 -14.05 -1.12
CA ILE A 55 -6.55 -12.58 -1.17
C ILE A 55 -8.04 -12.26 -1.09
N VAL A 56 -8.43 -11.43 -0.13
CA VAL A 56 -9.77 -10.86 -0.03
C VAL A 56 -9.69 -9.39 -0.48
N GLN A 57 -10.46 -9.04 -1.51
CA GLN A 57 -10.42 -7.72 -2.11
C GLN A 57 -11.83 -7.13 -2.23
N ARG A 58 -12.06 -5.94 -1.66
CA ARG A 58 -13.36 -5.26 -1.70
C ARG A 58 -13.79 -4.88 -3.11
N PRO A 59 -12.97 -4.26 -3.96
CA PRO A 59 -13.23 -4.15 -5.39
C PRO A 59 -13.37 -5.51 -6.07
N LYS A 60 -14.03 -5.51 -7.24
CA LYS A 60 -14.22 -6.73 -8.05
C LYS A 60 -12.97 -7.15 -8.82
N GLN A 61 -11.86 -6.45 -8.65
CA GLN A 61 -10.58 -6.74 -9.29
C GLN A 61 -9.39 -6.46 -8.37
N LEU A 62 -8.27 -7.11 -8.64
CA LEU A 62 -6.96 -6.74 -8.11
C LEU A 62 -6.46 -5.48 -8.84
N MET A 63 -5.49 -4.80 -8.27
CA MET A 63 -4.87 -3.61 -8.89
C MET A 63 -5.91 -2.63 -9.41
N ASN A 64 -6.73 -2.11 -8.52
CA ASN A 64 -7.87 -1.25 -8.85
C ASN A 64 -7.56 -0.04 -9.78
N PRO A 65 -6.34 0.52 -9.83
CA PRO A 65 -5.99 1.56 -10.80
C PRO A 65 -5.91 1.08 -12.26
N PHE A 66 -5.83 -0.23 -12.51
CA PHE A 66 -5.75 -0.79 -13.86
C PHE A 66 -7.15 -0.96 -14.46
N ASP A 67 -7.22 -0.92 -15.80
CA ASP A 67 -8.42 -1.30 -16.53
C ASP A 67 -8.73 -2.79 -16.31
N ALA A 68 -10.00 -3.16 -16.39
CA ALA A 68 -10.45 -4.49 -15.99
C ALA A 68 -9.87 -5.62 -16.87
N ASP A 69 -9.63 -5.35 -18.16
CA ASP A 69 -8.99 -6.26 -19.08
C ASP A 69 -7.52 -6.51 -18.69
N MET A 70 -6.78 -5.45 -18.35
CA MET A 70 -5.40 -5.55 -17.85
C MET A 70 -5.33 -6.26 -16.49
N ALA A 71 -6.23 -5.95 -15.57
CA ALA A 71 -6.32 -6.64 -14.28
C ALA A 71 -6.59 -8.14 -14.44
N SER A 72 -7.25 -8.56 -15.53
CA SER A 72 -7.53 -9.97 -15.79
C SER A 72 -6.27 -10.83 -15.96
N PHE A 73 -5.20 -10.28 -16.52
CA PHE A 73 -3.90 -10.98 -16.63
C PHE A 73 -3.32 -11.25 -15.26
N ILE A 74 -3.40 -10.29 -14.35
CA ILE A 74 -2.95 -10.45 -12.96
C ILE A 74 -3.79 -11.51 -12.24
N HIS A 75 -5.13 -11.49 -12.41
CA HIS A 75 -6.00 -12.52 -11.83
C HIS A 75 -5.62 -13.92 -12.30
N ASN A 76 -5.34 -14.08 -13.59
CA ASN A 76 -4.97 -15.37 -14.16
C ASN A 76 -3.61 -15.84 -13.64
N GLU A 77 -2.63 -14.94 -13.56
CA GLU A 77 -1.31 -15.29 -13.05
C GLU A 77 -1.36 -15.68 -11.56
N MET A 78 -2.08 -14.94 -10.74
CA MET A 78 -2.27 -15.29 -9.34
C MET A 78 -2.93 -16.67 -9.15
N ARG A 79 -4.00 -16.95 -9.92
CA ARG A 79 -4.68 -18.25 -9.87
C ARG A 79 -3.79 -19.39 -10.34
N LYS A 80 -2.99 -19.18 -11.39
CA LYS A 80 -2.03 -20.15 -11.92
C LYS A 80 -1.00 -20.56 -10.87
N HIS A 81 -0.58 -19.62 -10.01
CA HIS A 81 0.30 -19.88 -8.88
C HIS A 81 -0.44 -20.34 -7.61
N GLY A 82 -1.72 -20.71 -7.73
CA GLY A 82 -2.49 -21.27 -6.62
C GLY A 82 -2.93 -20.27 -5.55
N VAL A 83 -2.97 -18.98 -5.86
CA VAL A 83 -3.55 -17.97 -4.98
C VAL A 83 -5.06 -17.95 -5.14
N LYS A 84 -5.80 -18.11 -4.04
CA LYS A 84 -7.26 -17.99 -4.02
C LYS A 84 -7.66 -16.53 -4.00
N LEU A 85 -8.53 -16.11 -4.93
CA LEU A 85 -9.02 -14.74 -5.03
C LEU A 85 -10.49 -14.66 -4.64
N LEU A 86 -10.80 -13.88 -3.61
CA LEU A 86 -12.14 -13.52 -3.18
C LEU A 86 -12.37 -12.03 -3.49
N LEU A 87 -12.80 -11.77 -4.72
CA LEU A 87 -13.02 -10.42 -5.24
C LEU A 87 -14.45 -9.96 -4.97
N GLY A 88 -14.66 -8.66 -4.75
CA GLY A 88 -15.95 -8.11 -4.37
C GLY A 88 -16.38 -8.49 -2.95
N ARG A 89 -15.43 -8.81 -2.07
CA ARG A 89 -15.67 -9.26 -0.69
C ARG A 89 -15.09 -8.28 0.32
N THR A 90 -15.84 -8.02 1.38
CA THR A 90 -15.44 -7.09 2.44
C THR A 90 -15.10 -7.85 3.71
N VAL A 91 -13.92 -7.59 4.25
CA VAL A 91 -13.55 -8.04 5.59
C VAL A 91 -14.17 -7.08 6.59
N GLU A 92 -14.89 -7.59 7.59
CA GLU A 92 -15.54 -6.82 8.65
C GLU A 92 -14.80 -6.89 9.97
N GLY A 93 -14.02 -7.95 10.20
CA GLY A 93 -13.31 -8.12 11.45
C GLY A 93 -12.48 -9.38 11.52
N PHE A 94 -11.85 -9.55 12.66
CA PHE A 94 -10.99 -10.69 12.98
C PHE A 94 -11.28 -11.16 14.39
N GLU A 95 -11.30 -12.48 14.59
CA GLU A 95 -11.45 -13.11 15.90
C GLU A 95 -10.33 -14.14 16.07
N GLU A 96 -9.62 -14.08 17.20
CA GLU A 96 -8.67 -15.13 17.56
C GLU A 96 -9.45 -16.36 18.06
N LYS A 97 -9.14 -17.54 17.53
CA LYS A 97 -9.74 -18.80 17.95
C LYS A 97 -8.66 -19.88 18.11
N GLY A 98 -8.12 -19.95 19.32
CA GLY A 98 -6.98 -20.83 19.60
C GLY A 98 -5.73 -20.36 18.85
N GLU A 99 -5.17 -21.22 18.00
CA GLU A 99 -3.97 -20.90 17.21
C GLU A 99 -4.29 -20.32 15.82
N THR A 100 -5.57 -20.20 15.45
CA THR A 100 -6.01 -19.69 14.16
C THR A 100 -6.77 -18.37 14.30
N ILE A 101 -6.79 -17.60 13.23
CA ILE A 101 -7.54 -16.35 13.11
C ILE A 101 -8.76 -16.59 12.24
N ARG A 102 -9.91 -16.21 12.75
CA ARG A 102 -11.17 -16.23 12.02
C ARG A 102 -11.37 -14.86 11.36
N VAL A 103 -11.40 -14.83 10.04
CA VAL A 103 -11.60 -13.61 9.25
C VAL A 103 -13.07 -13.49 8.89
N LEU A 104 -13.75 -12.50 9.44
CA LEU A 104 -15.17 -12.27 9.23
C LEU A 104 -15.38 -11.54 7.91
N LEU A 105 -16.20 -12.14 7.04
CA LEU A 105 -16.61 -11.54 5.76
C LEU A 105 -18.06 -11.08 5.86
N LYS A 106 -18.35 -9.98 5.18
CA LYS A 106 -19.70 -9.44 5.11
C LYS A 106 -20.63 -10.43 4.39
N ASP A 107 -21.73 -10.80 5.06
CA ASP A 107 -22.80 -11.68 4.53
C ASP A 107 -22.30 -13.03 4.01
N GLU A 108 -21.14 -13.54 4.48
CA GLU A 108 -20.57 -14.81 4.06
C GLU A 108 -20.00 -15.61 5.23
N GLN A 109 -19.69 -16.89 4.97
CA GLN A 109 -19.00 -17.72 5.96
C GLN A 109 -17.57 -17.18 6.20
N PRO A 110 -17.12 -17.17 7.46
CA PRO A 110 -15.78 -16.70 7.78
C PRO A 110 -14.71 -17.62 7.21
N LEU A 111 -13.54 -17.02 6.92
CA LEU A 111 -12.33 -17.78 6.60
C LEU A 111 -11.54 -18.10 7.87
N HIS A 112 -10.69 -19.12 7.80
CA HIS A 112 -9.73 -19.45 8.84
C HIS A 112 -8.33 -19.40 8.26
N ALA A 113 -7.39 -18.81 9.00
CA ALA A 113 -6.00 -18.71 8.60
C ALA A 113 -5.08 -18.68 9.82
N ASP A 114 -3.83 -19.12 9.64
CA ASP A 114 -2.79 -19.05 10.67
C ASP A 114 -2.14 -17.66 10.69
N LEU A 115 -2.21 -16.95 9.55
CA LEU A 115 -1.65 -15.62 9.35
C LEU A 115 -2.66 -14.72 8.65
N VAL A 116 -2.80 -13.49 9.11
CA VAL A 116 -3.57 -12.45 8.42
C VAL A 116 -2.71 -11.22 8.24
N VAL A 117 -2.71 -10.66 7.03
CA VAL A 117 -1.99 -9.42 6.72
C VAL A 117 -2.97 -8.40 6.11
N LEU A 118 -2.93 -7.18 6.64
CA LEU A 118 -3.72 -6.07 6.13
C LEU A 118 -2.90 -5.25 5.13
N ALA A 119 -3.32 -5.27 3.86
CA ALA A 119 -2.72 -4.50 2.76
C ALA A 119 -3.75 -3.55 2.13
N ILE A 120 -4.56 -2.90 2.98
CA ILE A 120 -5.77 -2.13 2.59
C ILE A 120 -5.51 -0.68 2.14
N GLY A 121 -4.26 -0.28 2.01
CA GLY A 121 -3.86 1.04 1.54
C GLY A 121 -2.92 1.78 2.49
N VAL A 122 -2.48 2.96 2.07
CA VAL A 122 -1.61 3.87 2.83
C VAL A 122 -2.27 5.23 2.94
N THR A 123 -1.93 5.95 4.01
CA THR A 123 -2.28 7.35 4.21
C THR A 123 -0.98 8.11 4.43
N PRO A 124 -0.80 9.29 3.82
CA PRO A 124 0.36 10.13 4.08
C PRO A 124 0.48 10.46 5.57
N ASP A 125 1.69 10.32 6.13
CA ASP A 125 1.98 10.80 7.49
C ASP A 125 2.45 12.26 7.40
N THR A 126 1.51 13.17 7.55
CA THR A 126 1.72 14.62 7.35
C THR A 126 1.43 15.44 8.59
N HIS A 127 1.46 14.81 9.78
CA HIS A 127 1.21 15.49 11.04
C HIS A 127 2.15 16.69 11.24
N LEU A 128 3.44 16.49 11.02
CA LEU A 128 4.45 17.55 11.13
C LEU A 128 4.19 18.70 10.13
N ALA A 129 3.82 18.36 8.89
CA ALA A 129 3.50 19.36 7.86
C ALA A 129 2.27 20.20 8.25
N LYS A 130 1.26 19.56 8.82
CA LYS A 130 0.04 20.21 9.32
C LYS A 130 0.34 21.15 10.48
N GLU A 131 1.15 20.73 11.45
CA GLU A 131 1.57 21.58 12.58
C GLU A 131 2.41 22.77 12.12
N ALA A 132 3.24 22.59 11.08
CA ALA A 132 4.02 23.65 10.47
C ALA A 132 3.18 24.61 9.61
N GLY A 133 1.88 24.36 9.43
CA GLY A 133 0.99 25.21 8.65
C GLY A 133 1.15 25.08 7.13
N LEU A 134 1.70 23.96 6.64
CA LEU A 134 1.78 23.68 5.20
C LEU A 134 0.39 23.46 4.62
N GLN A 135 0.19 23.88 3.36
CA GLN A 135 -1.04 23.56 2.64
C GLN A 135 -1.13 22.07 2.37
N LEU A 136 -2.29 21.48 2.71
CA LEU A 136 -2.56 20.05 2.48
C LEU A 136 -3.67 19.89 1.44
N GLY A 137 -3.62 18.78 0.71
CA GLY A 137 -4.53 18.42 -0.37
C GLY A 137 -5.24 17.08 -0.13
N ILE A 138 -5.32 16.24 -1.16
CA ILE A 138 -6.02 14.94 -1.12
C ILE A 138 -5.46 14.07 0.01
N LYS A 139 -6.34 13.57 0.91
CA LYS A 139 -5.96 12.73 2.06
C LYS A 139 -4.87 13.34 2.95
N ASP A 140 -4.94 14.65 3.15
CA ASP A 140 -3.96 15.43 3.91
C ASP A 140 -2.53 15.38 3.35
N SER A 141 -2.33 15.05 2.07
CA SER A 141 -1.02 15.10 1.42
C SER A 141 -0.50 16.53 1.27
N ILE A 142 0.82 16.68 1.26
CA ILE A 142 1.46 18.01 1.14
C ILE A 142 1.30 18.51 -0.29
N VAL A 143 0.79 19.73 -0.44
CA VAL A 143 0.72 20.41 -1.73
C VAL A 143 2.09 20.96 -2.08
N VAL A 144 2.57 20.67 -3.28
CA VAL A 144 3.83 21.19 -3.82
C VAL A 144 3.62 21.76 -5.23
N ASN A 145 4.46 22.69 -5.62
CA ASN A 145 4.53 23.15 -7.01
C ASN A 145 5.40 22.20 -7.87
N ASP A 146 5.61 22.54 -9.12
CA ASP A 146 6.43 21.74 -10.05
C ASP A 146 7.94 21.75 -9.72
N ARG A 147 8.39 22.68 -8.89
CA ARG A 147 9.75 22.69 -8.31
C ARG A 147 9.86 21.87 -7.02
N MET A 148 8.78 21.23 -6.61
CA MET A 148 8.63 20.48 -5.36
C MET A 148 8.69 21.35 -4.09
N GLU A 149 8.49 22.67 -4.21
CA GLU A 149 8.35 23.59 -3.08
C GLU A 149 6.95 23.52 -2.49
N THR A 150 6.84 23.61 -1.18
CA THR A 150 5.57 23.66 -0.44
C THR A 150 4.97 25.08 -0.46
N SER A 151 3.88 25.27 0.28
CA SER A 151 3.25 26.59 0.46
C SER A 151 4.10 27.57 1.30
N ILE A 152 5.16 27.12 1.95
CA ILE A 152 6.09 27.94 2.72
C ILE A 152 7.44 27.97 1.98
N PRO A 153 8.01 29.16 1.71
CA PRO A 153 9.28 29.28 1.02
C PRO A 153 10.40 28.47 1.69
N ASP A 154 11.34 27.96 0.88
CA ASP A 154 12.51 27.21 1.31
C ASP A 154 12.19 25.85 1.97
N ILE A 155 10.93 25.42 1.94
CA ILE A 155 10.50 24.09 2.40
C ILE A 155 10.07 23.26 1.19
N TYR A 156 10.72 22.12 1.01
CA TYR A 156 10.45 21.16 -0.06
C TYR A 156 9.85 19.88 0.49
N ALA A 157 9.08 19.18 -0.33
CA ALA A 157 8.56 17.86 0.02
C ALA A 157 8.55 16.92 -1.19
N ALA A 158 8.78 15.63 -0.93
CA ALA A 158 8.81 14.57 -1.94
C ALA A 158 8.30 13.23 -1.41
N GLY A 159 8.09 12.28 -2.30
CA GLY A 159 7.73 10.91 -2.00
C GLY A 159 6.24 10.69 -1.77
N ASP A 160 5.90 9.71 -0.95
CA ASP A 160 4.53 9.24 -0.77
C ASP A 160 3.61 10.24 -0.06
N ALA A 161 4.20 11.25 0.59
CA ALA A 161 3.46 12.26 1.35
C ALA A 161 2.97 13.44 0.51
N VAL A 162 3.41 13.57 -0.77
CA VAL A 162 3.08 14.74 -1.59
C VAL A 162 1.94 14.48 -2.57
N MET A 163 1.18 15.53 -2.86
CA MET A 163 0.21 15.56 -3.94
C MET A 163 0.90 16.07 -5.22
N VAL A 164 0.76 15.31 -6.30
CA VAL A 164 1.37 15.65 -7.59
C VAL A 164 0.32 15.67 -8.71
N LYS A 165 0.69 16.19 -9.87
CA LYS A 165 -0.14 16.08 -11.07
C LYS A 165 0.03 14.70 -11.72
N HIS A 166 -1.07 14.07 -12.04
CA HIS A 166 -1.07 12.90 -12.92
C HIS A 166 -0.80 13.38 -14.35
N TYR A 167 0.31 12.93 -14.94
CA TYR A 167 0.84 13.46 -16.19
C TYR A 167 -0.19 13.42 -17.35
N VAL A 168 -0.91 12.30 -17.49
CA VAL A 168 -1.86 12.12 -18.61
C VAL A 168 -3.16 12.90 -18.40
N THR A 169 -3.70 12.90 -17.17
CA THR A 169 -5.03 13.47 -16.89
C THR A 169 -4.99 14.92 -16.42
N GLY A 170 -3.84 15.44 -16.02
CA GLY A 170 -3.68 16.76 -15.41
C GLY A 170 -4.32 16.91 -14.02
N ARG A 171 -4.90 15.84 -13.47
CA ARG A 171 -5.58 15.87 -12.17
C ARG A 171 -4.59 15.71 -11.03
N ASP A 172 -4.97 16.21 -9.85
CA ASP A 172 -4.23 15.95 -8.62
C ASP A 172 -4.33 14.49 -8.23
N ALA A 173 -3.20 13.89 -7.83
CA ALA A 173 -3.09 12.49 -7.52
C ALA A 173 -2.06 12.23 -6.42
N LEU A 174 -2.22 11.08 -5.75
CA LEU A 174 -1.22 10.48 -4.88
C LEU A 174 -0.61 9.30 -5.63
N ILE A 175 0.69 9.36 -5.90
CA ILE A 175 1.41 8.31 -6.64
C ILE A 175 2.57 7.85 -5.77
N SER A 176 2.26 6.96 -4.84
CA SER A 176 3.18 6.43 -3.83
C SER A 176 4.04 5.31 -4.42
N LEU A 177 5.01 5.71 -5.25
CA LEU A 177 5.95 4.81 -5.95
C LEU A 177 7.39 5.31 -5.83
N ALA A 178 8.33 4.39 -5.77
CA ALA A 178 9.76 4.68 -5.61
C ALA A 178 10.37 5.48 -6.77
N GLY A 179 9.95 5.21 -8.02
CA GLY A 179 10.42 5.94 -9.20
C GLY A 179 10.14 7.44 -9.14
N PRO A 180 8.86 7.85 -8.95
CA PRO A 180 8.49 9.24 -8.70
C PRO A 180 9.25 9.86 -7.53
N ALA A 181 9.29 9.20 -6.37
CA ALA A 181 9.99 9.71 -5.19
C ALA A 181 11.48 10.02 -5.45
N ASN A 182 12.17 9.11 -6.13
CA ASN A 182 13.57 9.28 -6.53
C ASN A 182 13.77 10.50 -7.45
N LYS A 183 12.90 10.65 -8.45
CA LYS A 183 12.95 11.78 -9.39
C LYS A 183 12.68 13.11 -8.67
N GLN A 184 11.68 13.14 -7.81
CA GLN A 184 11.34 14.31 -7.00
C GLN A 184 12.51 14.73 -6.10
N GLY A 185 13.16 13.79 -5.42
CA GLY A 185 14.31 14.07 -4.57
C GLY A 185 15.49 14.71 -5.33
N ARG A 186 15.76 14.26 -6.56
CA ARG A 186 16.78 14.88 -7.44
C ARG A 186 16.42 16.30 -7.83
N ILE A 187 15.16 16.54 -8.22
CA ILE A 187 14.66 17.87 -8.57
C ILE A 187 14.81 18.84 -7.38
N ILE A 188 14.47 18.38 -6.19
CA ILE A 188 14.65 19.18 -4.97
C ILE A 188 16.13 19.54 -4.77
N ALA A 189 17.02 18.55 -4.88
CA ALA A 189 18.46 18.78 -4.71
C ALA A 189 18.99 19.83 -5.71
N ASP A 190 18.62 19.70 -6.99
CA ASP A 190 18.98 20.67 -8.03
C ASP A 190 18.49 22.07 -7.68
N ASN A 191 17.23 22.20 -7.25
CA ASN A 191 16.62 23.50 -6.93
C ASN A 191 17.23 24.15 -5.69
N ILE A 192 17.53 23.37 -4.65
CA ILE A 192 18.25 23.86 -3.45
C ILE A 192 19.65 24.36 -3.81
N CYS A 193 20.31 23.75 -4.79
CA CYS A 193 21.62 24.16 -5.28
C CYS A 193 21.56 25.31 -6.30
N GLY A 194 20.41 25.96 -6.49
CA GLY A 194 20.24 27.11 -7.39
C GLY A 194 19.90 26.73 -8.83
N GLY A 195 19.56 25.47 -9.09
CA GLY A 195 19.05 25.01 -10.38
C GLY A 195 17.60 25.41 -10.64
N ASP A 196 17.08 25.04 -11.82
CA ASP A 196 15.70 25.28 -12.26
C ASP A 196 15.10 24.01 -12.85
N SER A 197 14.99 22.97 -12.01
CA SER A 197 14.46 21.68 -12.39
C SER A 197 12.97 21.55 -12.05
N HIS A 198 12.21 20.93 -12.96
CA HIS A 198 10.75 20.83 -12.85
C HIS A 198 10.28 19.37 -12.87
N TYR A 199 9.31 19.05 -12.01
CA TYR A 199 8.61 17.79 -11.99
C TYR A 199 7.33 17.85 -12.80
N LEU A 200 7.30 17.22 -13.96
CA LEU A 200 6.17 17.26 -14.87
C LEU A 200 5.00 16.35 -14.48
N GLY A 201 5.11 15.64 -13.38
CA GLY A 201 4.11 14.67 -12.92
C GLY A 201 4.51 13.22 -13.17
N SER A 202 3.60 12.32 -12.79
CA SER A 202 3.72 10.84 -13.00
C SER A 202 2.42 10.27 -13.53
N GLN A 203 2.50 9.07 -14.06
CA GLN A 203 1.35 8.27 -14.50
C GLN A 203 1.32 6.93 -13.76
#